data_58d0440d506251674a1917973e672b7a
#
_entry.id   58d0440d506251674a1917973e672b7a
#
_cell.length_a   1.000
_cell.length_b   1.000
_cell.length_c   1.000
_cell.angle_alpha   90.00
_cell.angle_beta   90.00
_cell.angle_gamma   90.00
#
_symmetry.space_group_name_H-M   'P 1'
#
loop_
_entity.id
_entity.type
_entity.pdbx_description
1 polymer ?
#
loop_
_entity_poly.entity_id
_entity_poly.type
_entity_poly.pdbx_seq_one_letter_code
_entity_poly.pdbx_strand_id
1 'polypeptide(L)'
;PERFDFSEEYGLKYHVHYLREMKKRDFVAGSSVWNLADFYSEVRGDAVPHVNSKGILGLDRCEKDAYLYYKSMLGEKPSLYIGGKNWKYRSCVSRTAEARMDVPVFVKADKVRVYCNQQLVGTFATTDGVAMASVPFTDGENRVEAFAEVDGEKVSDAVIVNMRVVPASFEKGFPVTGLHVTCGSQRYMEDKEESLCWMPEKAYEQGGWGYVGGTVYRRAGDLLGTDADILGTDKDPIYQTQRQNIEAFKADVPDGEYIITLHFASLKEAAALVYNLSAHGADKKDDTASVFDVVVNGEKVLEQFNAADYGVSRAVAKRIHVQAKQGQGLDVRFNPIKGKTMLNAIEIYKR
;
A
#
# COMPACT_ATOMS: atom_id res chain seq x y z
N PRO A 1 4.51 11.75 -1.73
CA PRO A 1 3.07 11.47 -1.78
C PRO A 1 2.48 11.97 -3.09
N GLU A 2 1.65 11.16 -3.70
CA GLU A 2 0.90 11.48 -4.90
C GLU A 2 -0.26 12.43 -4.56
N ARG A 3 -0.67 13.24 -5.53
CA ARG A 3 -1.91 14.01 -5.39
C ARG A 3 -3.08 13.05 -5.18
N PHE A 4 -3.94 13.35 -4.18
CA PHE A 4 -5.01 12.47 -3.72
C PHE A 4 -4.51 11.13 -3.13
N ASP A 5 -3.34 11.15 -2.53
CA ASP A 5 -2.94 10.10 -1.63
C ASP A 5 -3.76 10.19 -0.34
N PHE A 6 -4.56 9.15 -0.08
CA PHE A 6 -5.43 9.06 1.11
C PHE A 6 -4.84 8.10 2.15
N SER A 7 -3.54 7.78 2.04
CA SER A 7 -2.85 6.97 3.04
C SER A 7 -2.82 7.68 4.40
N GLU A 8 -2.72 6.89 5.45
CA GLU A 8 -2.59 7.41 6.83
C GLU A 8 -1.29 8.23 6.99
N GLU A 9 -0.22 7.82 6.31
CA GLU A 9 1.06 8.54 6.28
C GLU A 9 0.93 9.93 5.65
N TYR A 10 0.14 10.06 4.58
CA TYR A 10 -0.12 11.38 4.00
C TYR A 10 -0.97 12.24 4.95
N GLY A 11 -2.00 11.64 5.55
CA GLY A 11 -2.82 12.30 6.58
C GLY A 11 -1.96 12.86 7.72
N LEU A 12 -1.05 12.05 8.25
CA LEU A 12 -0.11 12.49 9.28
C LEU A 12 0.74 13.69 8.82
N LYS A 13 1.36 13.61 7.63
CA LYS A 13 2.16 14.72 7.08
C LYS A 13 1.36 16.01 6.94
N TYR A 14 0.10 15.89 6.48
CA TYR A 14 -0.83 17.01 6.38
C TYR A 14 -1.06 17.66 7.74
N HIS A 15 -1.45 16.88 8.74
CA HIS A 15 -1.76 17.40 10.08
C HIS A 15 -0.54 17.99 10.79
N VAL A 16 0.63 17.36 10.70
CA VAL A 16 1.89 17.89 11.25
C VAL A 16 2.23 19.24 10.61
N HIS A 17 2.15 19.32 9.27
CA HIS A 17 2.42 20.54 8.53
C HIS A 17 1.51 21.69 8.97
N TYR A 18 0.18 21.46 8.99
CA TYR A 18 -0.78 22.51 9.32
C TYR A 18 -0.70 22.94 10.78
N LEU A 19 -0.53 22.02 11.73
CA LEU A 19 -0.35 22.38 13.13
C LEU A 19 0.89 23.27 13.32
N ARG A 20 2.01 22.92 12.69
CA ARG A 20 3.23 23.73 12.69
C ARG A 20 2.99 25.12 12.13
N GLU A 21 2.34 25.21 10.96
CA GLU A 21 2.10 26.48 10.28
C GLU A 21 1.12 27.38 11.06
N MET A 22 0.12 26.79 11.74
CA MET A 22 -0.78 27.53 12.62
C MET A 22 -0.04 28.09 13.85
N LYS A 23 0.78 27.27 14.51
CA LYS A 23 1.57 27.70 15.68
C LYS A 23 2.56 28.84 15.40
N LYS A 24 3.01 29.01 14.16
CA LYS A 24 3.90 30.10 13.74
C LYS A 24 3.21 31.44 13.55
N ARG A 25 1.88 31.50 13.61
CA ARG A 25 1.09 32.69 13.22
C ARG A 25 0.27 33.20 14.38
N ASP A 26 0.72 34.28 15.01
CA ASP A 26 0.10 34.89 16.19
C ASP A 26 -1.34 35.36 15.94
N PHE A 27 -1.73 35.59 14.68
CA PHE A 27 -3.10 35.97 14.34
C PHE A 27 -4.07 34.79 14.26
N VAL A 28 -3.60 33.54 14.37
CA VAL A 28 -4.47 32.36 14.37
C VAL A 28 -4.93 32.06 15.77
N ALA A 29 -6.16 32.44 16.10
CA ALA A 29 -6.72 32.25 17.43
C ALA A 29 -7.13 30.78 17.73
N GLY A 30 -7.39 29.98 16.70
CA GLY A 30 -7.77 28.59 16.86
C GLY A 30 -8.13 27.94 15.52
N SER A 31 -8.35 26.62 15.55
CA SER A 31 -8.73 25.84 14.37
C SER A 31 -9.54 24.62 14.78
N SER A 32 -10.31 24.10 13.84
CA SER A 32 -11.02 22.83 14.01
C SER A 32 -10.57 21.85 12.92
N VAL A 33 -10.31 20.61 13.33
CA VAL A 33 -9.97 19.54 12.40
C VAL A 33 -11.25 19.02 11.74
N TRP A 34 -11.28 18.96 10.43
CA TRP A 34 -12.27 18.23 9.69
C TRP A 34 -11.69 16.90 9.24
N ASN A 35 -12.06 15.79 9.88
CA ASN A 35 -13.07 15.70 10.93
C ASN A 35 -12.63 14.70 12.03
N LEU A 36 -13.44 14.53 13.07
CA LEU A 36 -13.09 13.66 14.19
C LEU A 36 -12.98 12.21 13.78
N ALA A 37 -13.95 11.68 13.03
CA ALA A 37 -13.99 10.29 12.65
C ALA A 37 -14.44 10.10 11.20
N ASP A 38 -13.98 9.05 10.56
CA ASP A 38 -14.51 8.62 9.27
C ASP A 38 -16.02 8.39 9.37
N PHE A 39 -16.71 8.60 8.27
CA PHE A 39 -18.14 8.37 8.20
C PHE A 39 -18.58 7.92 6.81
N TYR A 40 -19.67 7.18 6.75
CA TYR A 40 -20.26 6.76 5.49
C TYR A 40 -20.81 7.94 4.70
N SER A 41 -20.59 7.94 3.40
CA SER A 41 -21.06 8.95 2.48
C SER A 41 -21.37 8.32 1.13
N GLU A 42 -22.65 8.17 0.81
CA GLU A 42 -23.11 7.47 -0.39
C GLU A 42 -22.55 8.03 -1.69
N VAL A 43 -22.36 9.34 -1.74
CA VAL A 43 -21.90 10.04 -2.95
C VAL A 43 -20.39 10.17 -3.07
N ARG A 44 -19.64 9.65 -2.12
CA ARG A 44 -18.18 9.68 -2.15
C ARG A 44 -17.62 8.49 -2.90
N GLY A 45 -16.79 8.76 -3.92
CA GLY A 45 -16.05 7.77 -4.67
C GLY A 45 -14.53 7.95 -4.54
N ASP A 46 -14.06 8.73 -3.55
CA ASP A 46 -12.64 9.02 -3.38
C ASP A 46 -11.98 8.04 -2.39
N ALA A 47 -10.92 7.39 -2.80
CA ALA A 47 -10.01 6.51 -2.10
C ALA A 47 -10.61 5.24 -1.48
N VAL A 48 -11.58 5.37 -0.60
CA VAL A 48 -12.38 4.27 -0.07
C VAL A 48 -13.82 4.53 -0.50
N PRO A 49 -14.41 3.69 -1.36
CA PRO A 49 -15.77 3.88 -1.84
C PRO A 49 -16.77 4.03 -0.70
N HIS A 50 -17.68 4.98 -0.84
CA HIS A 50 -18.76 5.28 0.10
C HIS A 50 -18.31 5.71 1.51
N VAL A 51 -17.02 6.07 1.69
CA VAL A 51 -16.46 6.52 2.97
C VAL A 51 -15.78 7.88 2.81
N ASN A 52 -16.11 8.82 3.68
CA ASN A 52 -15.26 9.99 3.90
C ASN A 52 -14.14 9.61 4.90
N SER A 53 -12.93 9.39 4.38
CA SER A 53 -11.77 8.91 5.13
C SER A 53 -10.90 10.02 5.75
N LYS A 54 -11.44 11.24 5.89
CA LYS A 54 -10.70 12.40 6.44
C LYS A 54 -10.69 12.47 7.97
N GLY A 55 -11.35 11.51 8.64
CA GLY A 55 -11.32 11.42 10.11
C GLY A 55 -9.92 11.19 10.65
N ILE A 56 -9.65 11.74 11.83
CA ILE A 56 -8.46 11.37 12.62
C ILE A 56 -8.69 10.07 13.40
N LEU A 57 -9.95 9.62 13.49
CA LEU A 57 -10.36 8.28 13.93
C LEU A 57 -10.95 7.51 12.74
N GLY A 58 -10.86 6.19 12.76
CA GLY A 58 -11.51 5.32 11.79
C GLY A 58 -13.04 5.24 11.94
N LEU A 59 -13.71 4.48 11.06
CA LEU A 59 -15.15 4.19 11.15
C LEU A 59 -15.52 3.52 12.47
N ASP A 60 -14.69 2.61 12.93
CA ASP A 60 -14.79 1.87 14.20
C ASP A 60 -14.26 2.66 15.40
N ARG A 61 -13.90 3.94 15.19
CA ARG A 61 -13.27 4.81 16.18
C ARG A 61 -11.86 4.40 16.60
N CYS A 62 -11.20 3.52 15.86
CA CYS A 62 -9.78 3.27 16.07
C CYS A 62 -8.95 4.55 15.89
N GLU A 63 -7.96 4.74 16.74
CA GLU A 63 -7.07 5.91 16.72
C GLU A 63 -6.13 5.82 15.52
N LYS A 64 -6.19 6.80 14.59
CA LYS A 64 -5.21 6.95 13.51
C LYS A 64 -3.98 7.72 13.99
N ASP A 65 -2.89 7.65 13.24
CA ASP A 65 -1.64 8.34 13.57
C ASP A 65 -1.82 9.85 13.79
N ALA A 66 -2.68 10.50 13.00
CA ALA A 66 -2.99 11.91 13.20
C ALA A 66 -3.65 12.19 14.54
N TYR A 67 -4.53 11.29 15.04
CA TYR A 67 -5.12 11.42 16.37
C TYR A 67 -4.07 11.26 17.47
N LEU A 68 -3.23 10.23 17.36
CA LEU A 68 -2.14 9.98 18.32
C LEU A 68 -1.15 11.14 18.36
N TYR A 69 -0.84 11.74 17.22
CA TYR A 69 -0.03 12.94 17.11
C TYR A 69 -0.66 14.12 17.86
N TYR A 70 -1.94 14.45 17.61
CA TYR A 70 -2.61 15.51 18.33
C TYR A 70 -2.71 15.24 19.83
N LYS A 71 -3.00 14.00 20.21
CA LYS A 71 -3.07 13.57 21.62
C LYS A 71 -1.74 13.76 22.33
N SER A 72 -0.62 13.46 21.66
CA SER A 72 0.73 13.71 22.19
C SER A 72 1.05 15.20 22.28
N MET A 73 0.68 16.00 21.27
CA MET A 73 1.10 17.40 21.14
C MET A 73 0.22 18.38 21.92
N LEU A 74 -1.06 18.07 22.11
CA LEU A 74 -2.07 18.95 22.71
C LEU A 74 -2.65 18.40 24.01
N GLY A 75 -2.37 17.15 24.35
CA GLY A 75 -2.82 16.55 25.61
C GLY A 75 -2.22 17.24 26.83
N GLU A 76 -2.98 17.28 27.94
CA GLU A 76 -2.54 17.88 29.22
C GLU A 76 -1.46 17.03 29.90
N LYS A 77 -1.49 15.70 29.70
CA LYS A 77 -0.56 14.79 30.36
C LYS A 77 0.59 14.42 29.41
N PRO A 78 1.82 14.33 29.93
CA PRO A 78 2.94 13.77 29.18
C PRO A 78 2.60 12.42 28.57
N SER A 79 2.85 12.26 27.27
CA SER A 79 2.53 11.02 26.57
C SER A 79 3.45 10.79 25.36
N LEU A 80 3.58 9.52 24.99
CA LEU A 80 4.32 9.06 23.82
C LEU A 80 3.49 8.00 23.12
N TYR A 81 3.44 8.05 21.79
CA TYR A 81 2.77 7.04 20.97
C TYR A 81 3.65 6.62 19.79
N ILE A 82 3.68 5.33 19.52
CA ILE A 82 4.27 4.76 18.30
C ILE A 82 3.19 4.76 17.22
N GLY A 83 3.48 5.32 16.06
CA GLY A 83 2.56 5.33 14.92
C GLY A 83 2.50 4.01 14.16
N GLY A 84 1.54 3.92 13.24
CA GLY A 84 1.30 2.73 12.43
C GLY A 84 0.69 1.57 13.21
N LYS A 85 0.03 1.81 14.35
CA LYS A 85 -0.61 0.76 15.18
C LYS A 85 -1.69 -0.01 14.43
N ASN A 86 -2.37 0.65 13.50
CA ASN A 86 -3.43 0.05 12.69
C ASN A 86 -2.89 -0.81 11.56
N TRP A 87 -1.60 -0.71 11.24
CA TRP A 87 -0.93 -1.51 10.23
C TRP A 87 -0.11 -2.62 10.90
N LYS A 88 -0.79 -3.71 11.24
CA LYS A 88 -0.24 -4.83 12.01
C LYS A 88 0.58 -5.79 11.13
N TYR A 89 0.07 -6.13 9.94
CA TYR A 89 0.73 -7.02 8.99
C TYR A 89 1.45 -6.20 7.94
N ARG A 90 2.79 -6.28 7.93
CA ARG A 90 3.65 -5.52 7.01
C ARG A 90 4.49 -6.44 6.17
N SER A 91 4.86 -5.98 4.98
CA SER A 91 5.81 -6.69 4.11
C SER A 91 6.86 -5.71 3.62
N CYS A 92 8.08 -6.19 3.45
CA CYS A 92 9.15 -5.40 2.89
C CYS A 92 10.10 -6.30 2.08
N VAL A 93 10.53 -5.82 0.91
CA VAL A 93 11.53 -6.52 0.11
C VAL A 93 12.91 -6.23 0.67
N SER A 94 13.70 -7.27 0.92
CA SER A 94 15.06 -7.11 1.42
C SER A 94 16.06 -8.06 0.74
N ARG A 95 17.31 -7.63 0.67
CA ARG A 95 18.46 -8.45 0.24
C ARG A 95 19.08 -9.23 1.41
N THR A 96 18.64 -8.96 2.63
CA THR A 96 19.12 -9.59 3.87
C THR A 96 17.95 -10.24 4.62
N ALA A 97 18.25 -10.90 5.75
CA ALA A 97 17.21 -11.44 6.64
C ALA A 97 16.46 -10.36 7.43
N GLU A 98 16.88 -9.10 7.36
CA GLU A 98 16.25 -7.98 8.02
C GLU A 98 15.67 -7.00 6.98
N ALA A 99 14.53 -6.43 7.29
CA ALA A 99 13.94 -5.34 6.55
C ALA A 99 13.95 -4.07 7.40
N ARG A 100 14.26 -2.91 6.81
CA ARG A 100 14.18 -1.63 7.51
C ARG A 100 12.97 -0.85 7.05
N MET A 101 12.22 -0.35 8.02
CA MET A 101 11.04 0.47 7.76
C MET A 101 11.00 1.64 8.76
N ASP A 102 10.62 2.81 8.27
CA ASP A 102 10.45 3.98 9.11
C ASP A 102 9.18 3.88 9.95
N VAL A 103 9.32 4.08 11.25
CA VAL A 103 8.24 4.08 12.24
C VAL A 103 8.18 5.46 12.88
N PRO A 104 7.07 6.19 12.75
CA PRO A 104 6.90 7.47 13.42
C PRO A 104 6.63 7.27 14.92
N VAL A 105 7.24 8.13 15.74
CA VAL A 105 6.98 8.20 17.19
C VAL A 105 6.59 9.62 17.54
N PHE A 106 5.48 9.79 18.22
CA PHE A 106 4.88 11.07 18.59
C PHE A 106 5.18 11.37 20.05
N VAL A 107 5.92 12.44 20.32
CA VAL A 107 6.28 12.82 21.68
C VAL A 107 6.69 14.29 21.76
N LYS A 108 6.33 14.96 22.87
CA LYS A 108 6.67 16.35 23.17
C LYS A 108 8.03 16.44 23.90
N ALA A 109 9.04 15.82 23.31
CA ALA A 109 10.41 15.80 23.82
C ALA A 109 11.40 15.99 22.68
N ASP A 110 12.65 16.38 22.97
CA ASP A 110 13.68 16.60 21.93
C ASP A 110 14.18 15.30 21.28
N LYS A 111 14.07 14.18 22.01
CA LYS A 111 14.56 12.88 21.55
C LYS A 111 13.80 11.73 22.17
N VAL A 112 13.80 10.59 21.45
CA VAL A 112 13.20 9.33 21.85
C VAL A 112 14.18 8.17 21.65
N ARG A 113 14.23 7.24 22.58
CA ARG A 113 14.94 5.96 22.43
C ARG A 113 13.99 4.91 21.91
N VAL A 114 14.39 4.20 20.87
CA VAL A 114 13.59 3.14 20.25
C VAL A 114 14.31 1.81 20.33
N TYR A 115 13.59 0.76 20.69
CA TYR A 115 14.03 -0.61 20.75
C TYR A 115 13.18 -1.46 19.80
N CYS A 116 13.80 -2.51 19.23
CA CYS A 116 13.11 -3.56 18.52
C CYS A 116 13.60 -4.90 19.08
N ASN A 117 12.68 -5.77 19.49
CA ASN A 117 12.97 -7.07 20.06
C ASN A 117 14.00 -6.97 21.21
N GLN A 118 13.83 -6.00 22.11
CA GLN A 118 14.70 -5.69 23.25
C GLN A 118 16.08 -5.14 22.89
N GLN A 119 16.41 -4.97 21.60
CA GLN A 119 17.67 -4.39 21.15
C GLN A 119 17.49 -2.89 20.87
N LEU A 120 18.44 -2.08 21.35
CA LEU A 120 18.43 -0.64 21.08
C LEU A 120 18.64 -0.39 19.58
N VAL A 121 17.63 0.19 18.93
CA VAL A 121 17.73 0.66 17.54
C VAL A 121 18.50 1.97 17.47
N GLY A 122 18.21 2.89 18.38
CA GLY A 122 18.87 4.18 18.44
C GLY A 122 18.13 5.22 19.30
N THR A 123 18.72 6.41 19.32
CA THR A 123 18.09 7.61 19.86
C THR A 123 17.85 8.58 18.72
N PHE A 124 16.61 8.98 18.52
CA PHE A 124 16.15 9.79 17.40
C PHE A 124 15.70 11.16 17.89
N ALA A 125 16.14 12.21 17.21
CA ALA A 125 15.66 13.56 17.46
C ALA A 125 14.24 13.72 16.93
N THR A 126 13.45 14.57 17.59
CA THR A 126 12.10 14.94 17.14
C THR A 126 12.13 16.23 16.34
N THR A 127 11.27 16.31 15.36
CA THR A 127 10.95 17.54 14.64
C THR A 127 9.45 17.70 14.62
N ASP A 128 8.96 18.85 15.11
CA ASP A 128 7.52 19.11 15.27
C ASP A 128 6.80 18.01 16.08
N GLY A 129 7.48 17.40 17.06
CA GLY A 129 6.94 16.34 17.90
C GLY A 129 6.92 14.94 17.27
N VAL A 130 7.57 14.76 16.11
CA VAL A 130 7.67 13.48 15.42
C VAL A 130 9.13 13.06 15.32
N ALA A 131 9.46 11.87 15.79
CA ALA A 131 10.71 11.18 15.46
C ALA A 131 10.44 10.09 14.41
N MET A 132 11.25 10.02 13.37
CA MET A 132 11.19 8.93 12.38
C MET A 132 12.30 7.95 12.69
N ALA A 133 11.96 6.79 13.24
CA ALA A 133 12.90 5.75 13.60
C ALA A 133 13.00 4.72 12.47
N SER A 134 14.20 4.51 11.90
CA SER A 134 14.43 3.44 10.93
C SER A 134 14.65 2.12 11.69
N VAL A 135 13.57 1.35 11.84
CA VAL A 135 13.54 0.13 12.66
C VAL A 135 13.91 -1.08 11.83
N PRO A 136 14.86 -1.92 12.27
CA PRO A 136 15.14 -3.20 11.65
C PRO A 136 14.12 -4.24 12.14
N PHE A 137 13.45 -4.89 11.19
CA PHE A 137 12.50 -5.96 11.44
C PHE A 137 13.05 -7.29 10.93
N THR A 138 12.82 -8.35 11.66
CA THR A 138 13.01 -9.73 11.21
C THR A 138 11.68 -10.32 10.75
N ASP A 139 11.74 -11.40 10.00
CA ASP A 139 10.51 -12.11 9.58
C ASP A 139 9.74 -12.63 10.80
N GLY A 140 8.42 -12.45 10.81
CA GLY A 140 7.53 -12.80 11.90
C GLY A 140 7.19 -11.65 12.84
N GLU A 141 6.89 -11.96 14.10
CA GLU A 141 6.49 -11.00 15.12
C GLU A 141 7.68 -10.18 15.64
N ASN A 142 7.50 -8.87 15.67
CA ASN A 142 8.47 -7.93 16.20
C ASN A 142 7.80 -7.01 17.22
N ARG A 143 8.46 -6.78 18.35
CA ARG A 143 8.03 -5.82 19.37
C ARG A 143 8.87 -4.55 19.28
N VAL A 144 8.22 -3.45 18.93
CA VAL A 144 8.83 -2.11 18.93
C VAL A 144 8.42 -1.38 20.21
N GLU A 145 9.40 -0.80 20.91
CA GLU A 145 9.19 -0.06 22.14
C GLU A 145 9.88 1.30 22.03
N ALA A 146 9.23 2.34 22.54
CA ALA A 146 9.79 3.69 22.55
C ALA A 146 9.71 4.30 23.95
N PHE A 147 10.74 5.08 24.33
CA PHE A 147 10.88 5.70 25.65
C PHE A 147 11.40 7.12 25.50
N ALA A 148 10.78 8.04 26.24
CA ALA A 148 11.21 9.43 26.35
C ALA A 148 10.99 9.98 27.77
N GLU A 149 11.43 11.20 28.00
CA GLU A 149 11.13 11.98 29.19
C GLU A 149 10.50 13.29 28.75
N VAL A 150 9.33 13.61 29.28
CA VAL A 150 8.56 14.82 28.99
C VAL A 150 8.28 15.50 30.32
N ASP A 151 8.75 16.73 30.49
CA ASP A 151 8.58 17.53 31.71
C ASP A 151 8.99 16.79 33.01
N GLY A 152 10.06 15.97 32.95
CA GLY A 152 10.55 15.15 34.05
C GLY A 152 9.82 13.82 34.28
N GLU A 153 8.79 13.52 33.50
CA GLU A 153 8.05 12.26 33.55
C GLU A 153 8.54 11.28 32.47
N LYS A 154 8.72 10.01 32.85
CA LYS A 154 9.06 8.94 31.92
C LYS A 154 7.80 8.44 31.20
N VAL A 155 7.80 8.51 29.89
CA VAL A 155 6.72 8.04 29.04
C VAL A 155 7.20 6.95 28.09
N SER A 156 6.33 5.99 27.79
CA SER A 156 6.66 4.88 26.90
C SER A 156 5.43 4.34 26.18
N ASP A 157 5.67 3.65 25.07
CA ASP A 157 4.66 2.91 24.34
C ASP A 157 5.30 1.68 23.68
N ALA A 158 4.47 0.70 23.31
CA ALA A 158 4.89 -0.52 22.62
C ALA A 158 3.87 -0.95 21.58
N VAL A 159 4.35 -1.51 20.48
CA VAL A 159 3.53 -2.08 19.41
C VAL A 159 4.11 -3.39 18.93
N ILE A 160 3.22 -4.33 18.56
CA ILE A 160 3.58 -5.58 17.89
C ILE A 160 3.33 -5.42 16.38
N VAL A 161 4.34 -5.72 15.59
CA VAL A 161 4.31 -5.71 14.12
C VAL A 161 4.64 -7.12 13.62
N ASN A 162 3.75 -7.69 12.81
CA ASN A 162 4.04 -8.92 12.07
C ASN A 162 4.64 -8.53 10.72
N MET A 163 5.96 -8.66 10.62
CA MET A 163 6.72 -8.34 9.41
C MET A 163 6.93 -9.59 8.57
N ARG A 164 6.72 -9.45 7.27
CA ARG A 164 7.15 -10.41 6.28
C ARG A 164 8.33 -9.84 5.51
N VAL A 165 9.48 -10.46 5.67
CA VAL A 165 10.66 -10.12 4.89
C VAL A 165 10.65 -10.92 3.60
N VAL A 166 10.30 -10.27 2.49
CA VAL A 166 10.28 -10.89 1.17
C VAL A 166 11.67 -10.77 0.53
N PRO A 167 12.30 -11.87 0.14
CA PRO A 167 13.62 -11.81 -0.48
C PRO A 167 13.58 -11.08 -1.83
N ALA A 168 14.56 -10.22 -2.05
CA ALA A 168 14.74 -9.56 -3.35
C ALA A 168 15.19 -10.55 -4.44
N SER A 169 15.86 -11.64 -4.04
CA SER A 169 16.32 -12.75 -4.88
C SER A 169 15.88 -14.08 -4.29
N PHE A 170 15.59 -15.05 -5.14
CA PHE A 170 15.16 -16.40 -4.74
C PHE A 170 16.29 -17.44 -4.69
N GLU A 171 17.54 -17.03 -4.72
CA GLU A 171 18.70 -17.93 -4.59
C GLU A 171 18.64 -18.83 -3.35
N LYS A 172 18.05 -18.35 -2.27
CA LYS A 172 17.89 -19.08 -0.99
C LYS A 172 16.54 -19.80 -0.86
N GLY A 173 15.72 -19.79 -1.88
CA GLY A 173 14.40 -20.39 -1.90
C GLY A 173 13.26 -19.37 -2.04
N PHE A 174 12.05 -19.89 -2.24
CA PHE A 174 10.84 -19.10 -2.38
C PHE A 174 10.16 -18.94 -1.00
N PRO A 175 9.60 -17.77 -0.66
CA PRO A 175 8.97 -17.57 0.64
C PRO A 175 7.74 -18.49 0.79
N VAL A 176 7.63 -19.14 1.94
CA VAL A 176 6.54 -20.09 2.27
C VAL A 176 5.16 -19.46 2.13
N THR A 177 5.07 -18.17 2.35
CA THR A 177 3.84 -17.39 2.35
C THR A 177 3.52 -16.78 1.00
N GLY A 178 4.34 -17.03 -0.02
CA GLY A 178 4.13 -16.55 -1.37
C GLY A 178 4.45 -15.06 -1.59
N LEU A 179 4.15 -14.59 -2.80
CA LEU A 179 4.23 -13.18 -3.19
C LEU A 179 2.81 -12.64 -3.38
N HIS A 180 2.57 -11.41 -2.89
CA HIS A 180 1.34 -10.66 -3.09
C HIS A 180 1.74 -9.25 -3.57
N VAL A 181 1.54 -8.97 -4.85
CA VAL A 181 2.05 -7.76 -5.49
C VAL A 181 0.92 -7.01 -6.17
N THR A 182 0.76 -5.72 -5.85
CA THR A 182 -0.12 -4.80 -6.56
C THR A 182 0.63 -4.08 -7.66
N CYS A 183 0.05 -4.00 -8.85
CA CYS A 183 0.65 -3.37 -10.01
C CYS A 183 0.15 -1.94 -10.20
N GLY A 184 1.02 -1.05 -10.66
CA GLY A 184 0.68 0.35 -10.89
C GLY A 184 0.54 1.17 -9.61
N SER A 185 1.06 0.68 -8.48
CA SER A 185 0.98 1.36 -7.17
C SER A 185 2.33 1.36 -6.47
N GLN A 186 2.54 2.36 -5.62
CA GLN A 186 3.63 2.39 -4.64
C GLN A 186 3.13 2.20 -3.20
N ARG A 187 1.87 1.77 -3.04
CA ARG A 187 1.20 1.62 -1.76
C ARG A 187 1.23 0.18 -1.30
N TYR A 188 1.31 0.02 0.02
CA TYR A 188 1.04 -1.25 0.68
C TYR A 188 -0.45 -1.32 1.04
N MET A 189 -1.02 -2.51 1.00
CA MET A 189 -2.38 -2.76 1.48
C MET A 189 -2.34 -3.91 2.48
N GLU A 190 -2.76 -3.65 3.71
CA GLU A 190 -2.96 -4.71 4.70
C GLU A 190 -4.25 -5.48 4.40
N ASP A 191 -4.13 -6.79 4.32
CA ASP A 191 -5.25 -7.72 4.29
C ASP A 191 -5.37 -8.37 5.67
N LYS A 192 -6.27 -7.84 6.48
CA LYS A 192 -6.46 -8.31 7.86
C LYS A 192 -7.08 -9.70 7.93
N GLU A 193 -7.91 -10.05 6.95
CA GLU A 193 -8.60 -11.34 6.90
C GLU A 193 -7.61 -12.47 6.63
N GLU A 194 -6.70 -12.26 5.70
CA GLU A 194 -5.67 -13.23 5.34
C GLU A 194 -4.37 -13.05 6.15
N SER A 195 -4.31 -12.05 7.04
CA SER A 195 -3.14 -11.75 7.88
C SER A 195 -1.87 -11.54 7.06
N LEU A 196 -1.99 -10.82 5.95
CA LEU A 196 -0.90 -10.53 5.02
C LEU A 196 -0.88 -9.06 4.57
N CYS A 197 0.15 -8.69 3.83
CA CYS A 197 0.29 -7.36 3.25
C CYS A 197 0.66 -7.49 1.76
N TRP A 198 -0.14 -6.87 0.91
CA TRP A 198 0.16 -6.67 -0.49
C TRP A 198 1.23 -5.60 -0.64
N MET A 199 2.22 -5.89 -1.46
CA MET A 199 3.36 -5.00 -1.71
C MET A 199 3.22 -4.28 -3.05
N PRO A 200 3.80 -3.09 -3.19
CA PRO A 200 3.94 -2.45 -4.49
C PRO A 200 4.85 -3.28 -5.42
N GLU A 201 4.58 -3.13 -6.70
CA GLU A 201 5.43 -3.72 -7.75
C GLU A 201 6.85 -3.12 -7.75
N LYS A 202 7.78 -3.87 -8.30
CA LYS A 202 9.12 -3.38 -8.67
C LYS A 202 9.47 -3.86 -10.07
N ALA A 203 10.42 -3.18 -10.72
CA ALA A 203 10.99 -3.68 -11.97
C ALA A 203 11.70 -5.03 -11.73
N TYR A 204 11.61 -5.91 -12.72
CA TYR A 204 12.30 -7.18 -12.67
C TYR A 204 13.82 -6.99 -12.61
N GLU A 205 14.45 -7.69 -11.71
CA GLU A 205 15.90 -7.87 -11.61
C GLU A 205 16.20 -9.36 -11.68
N GLN A 206 17.26 -9.72 -12.40
CA GLN A 206 17.69 -11.12 -12.54
C GLN A 206 17.95 -11.78 -11.17
N GLY A 207 17.50 -13.01 -11.00
CA GLY A 207 17.54 -13.76 -9.75
C GLY A 207 16.37 -13.44 -8.80
N GLY A 208 15.55 -12.45 -9.12
CA GLY A 208 14.43 -11.98 -8.32
C GLY A 208 13.08 -12.06 -9.03
N TRP A 209 12.30 -11.00 -8.91
CA TRP A 209 10.95 -10.92 -9.46
C TRP A 209 10.59 -9.48 -9.83
N GLY A 210 9.55 -9.31 -10.63
CA GLY A 210 9.00 -8.00 -10.95
C GLY A 210 8.40 -7.91 -12.35
N TYR A 211 7.93 -6.70 -12.68
CA TYR A 211 7.38 -6.40 -14.00
C TYR A 211 8.46 -6.10 -15.04
N VAL A 212 8.12 -6.34 -16.29
CA VAL A 212 8.89 -5.94 -17.47
C VAL A 212 8.00 -5.08 -18.35
N GLY A 213 8.48 -3.88 -18.70
CA GLY A 213 7.77 -2.94 -19.57
C GLY A 213 6.54 -2.31 -18.94
N GLY A 214 5.80 -1.60 -19.78
CA GLY A 214 4.53 -0.96 -19.40
C GLY A 214 4.67 0.33 -18.60
N THR A 215 3.50 0.93 -18.36
CA THR A 215 3.36 2.19 -17.65
C THR A 215 2.24 2.08 -16.60
N VAL A 216 2.33 2.89 -15.58
CA VAL A 216 1.28 3.00 -14.56
C VAL A 216 0.03 3.65 -15.17
N TYR A 217 -1.14 3.08 -14.91
CA TYR A 217 -2.40 3.69 -15.31
C TYR A 217 -2.65 4.98 -14.56
N ARG A 218 -2.89 6.05 -15.32
CA ARG A 218 -3.29 7.35 -14.79
C ARG A 218 -4.52 7.85 -15.52
N ARG A 219 -5.46 8.39 -14.77
CA ARG A 219 -6.66 9.05 -15.32
C ARG A 219 -6.42 10.55 -15.51
N ALA A 220 -7.42 11.26 -15.99
CA ALA A 220 -7.36 12.71 -16.19
C ALA A 220 -6.83 13.46 -14.96
N GLY A 221 -6.05 14.51 -15.21
CA GLY A 221 -5.38 15.27 -14.15
C GLY A 221 -4.19 14.55 -13.51
N ASP A 222 -3.65 13.52 -14.17
CA ASP A 222 -2.49 12.72 -13.74
C ASP A 222 -2.72 11.97 -12.41
N LEU A 223 -3.96 11.59 -12.14
CA LEU A 223 -4.34 10.85 -10.94
C LEU A 223 -4.00 9.37 -11.07
N LEU A 224 -3.35 8.82 -10.05
CA LEU A 224 -2.99 7.41 -9.99
C LEU A 224 -4.25 6.54 -9.84
N GLY A 225 -4.44 5.59 -10.76
CA GLY A 225 -5.51 4.60 -10.67
C GLY A 225 -6.92 5.17 -10.70
N THR A 226 -7.83 4.52 -10.01
CA THR A 226 -9.23 4.93 -9.82
C THR A 226 -9.60 4.93 -8.35
N ASP A 227 -10.64 5.67 -8.01
CA ASP A 227 -11.32 5.66 -6.71
C ASP A 227 -12.71 5.02 -6.80
N ALA A 228 -13.01 4.37 -7.93
CA ALA A 228 -14.28 3.67 -8.11
C ALA A 228 -14.36 2.43 -7.23
N ASP A 229 -15.56 2.09 -6.82
CA ASP A 229 -15.91 0.81 -6.24
C ASP A 229 -15.64 -0.32 -7.24
N ILE A 230 -15.03 -1.40 -6.79
CA ILE A 230 -14.69 -2.57 -7.61
C ILE A 230 -15.65 -3.71 -7.26
N LEU A 231 -16.60 -3.95 -8.14
CA LEU A 231 -17.61 -4.97 -7.92
C LEU A 231 -17.02 -6.37 -7.78
N GLY A 232 -17.57 -7.16 -6.85
CA GLY A 232 -17.23 -8.57 -6.67
C GLY A 232 -15.97 -8.82 -5.85
N THR A 233 -15.54 -7.83 -5.07
CA THR A 233 -14.45 -7.95 -4.11
C THR A 233 -14.64 -6.98 -2.96
N ASP A 234 -14.08 -7.29 -1.79
CA ASP A 234 -13.91 -6.37 -0.67
C ASP A 234 -12.44 -5.86 -0.60
N LYS A 235 -11.63 -6.23 -1.62
CA LYS A 235 -10.21 -5.85 -1.74
C LYS A 235 -10.01 -4.82 -2.86
N ASP A 236 -10.86 -3.80 -2.92
CA ASP A 236 -10.81 -2.74 -3.95
C ASP A 236 -9.40 -2.22 -4.24
N PRO A 237 -8.55 -1.91 -3.23
CA PRO A 237 -7.25 -1.30 -3.47
C PRO A 237 -6.33 -2.09 -4.40
N ILE A 238 -6.42 -3.42 -4.44
CA ILE A 238 -5.58 -4.23 -5.33
C ILE A 238 -6.01 -4.17 -6.80
N TYR A 239 -7.24 -3.72 -7.06
CA TYR A 239 -7.80 -3.55 -8.41
C TYR A 239 -7.89 -2.09 -8.86
N GLN A 240 -7.79 -1.13 -7.94
CA GLN A 240 -7.90 0.30 -8.24
C GLN A 240 -6.67 0.87 -8.94
N THR A 241 -5.54 0.16 -8.95
CA THR A 241 -4.34 0.52 -9.72
C THR A 241 -4.01 -0.56 -10.73
N GLN A 242 -3.22 -0.19 -11.74
CA GLN A 242 -2.97 -1.08 -12.88
C GLN A 242 -1.68 -0.69 -13.59
N ARG A 243 -0.91 -1.68 -14.04
CA ARG A 243 0.14 -1.50 -15.03
C ARG A 243 -0.42 -1.80 -16.41
N GLN A 244 -0.37 -0.83 -17.31
CA GLN A 244 -0.80 -0.96 -18.71
C GLN A 244 0.39 -1.17 -19.64
N ASN A 245 0.17 -1.80 -20.80
CA ASN A 245 1.21 -2.19 -21.75
C ASN A 245 2.32 -3.02 -21.07
N ILE A 246 1.98 -3.79 -20.05
CA ILE A 246 2.91 -4.72 -19.42
C ILE A 246 3.30 -5.79 -20.44
N GLU A 247 4.60 -6.07 -20.57
CA GLU A 247 5.14 -7.11 -21.44
C GLU A 247 5.20 -8.44 -20.73
N ALA A 248 5.70 -8.44 -19.49
CA ALA A 248 5.78 -9.64 -18.67
C ALA A 248 5.81 -9.32 -17.17
N PHE A 249 5.47 -10.33 -16.37
CA PHE A 249 5.86 -10.42 -14.97
C PHE A 249 6.74 -11.66 -14.81
N LYS A 250 7.94 -11.49 -14.25
CA LYS A 250 8.91 -12.57 -14.08
C LYS A 250 9.19 -12.83 -12.61
N ALA A 251 9.48 -14.10 -12.29
CA ALA A 251 9.95 -14.50 -10.99
C ALA A 251 10.89 -15.72 -11.14
N ASP A 252 12.17 -15.54 -10.79
CA ASP A 252 13.20 -16.57 -10.93
C ASP A 252 13.13 -17.55 -9.74
N VAL A 253 11.94 -18.15 -9.58
CA VAL A 253 11.66 -19.10 -8.51
C VAL A 253 12.43 -20.42 -8.72
N PRO A 254 12.77 -21.14 -7.63
CA PRO A 254 13.29 -22.50 -7.71
C PRO A 254 12.34 -23.45 -8.44
N ASP A 255 12.87 -24.53 -8.98
CA ASP A 255 12.07 -25.59 -9.59
C ASP A 255 11.00 -26.11 -8.61
N GLY A 256 9.80 -26.35 -9.14
CA GLY A 256 8.67 -26.79 -8.36
C GLY A 256 7.32 -26.48 -8.97
N GLU A 257 6.27 -26.88 -8.29
CA GLU A 257 4.89 -26.54 -8.66
C GLU A 257 4.46 -25.23 -8.01
N TYR A 258 3.82 -24.37 -8.80
CA TYR A 258 3.34 -23.06 -8.37
C TYR A 258 1.89 -22.82 -8.76
N ILE A 259 1.24 -21.97 -8.00
CA ILE A 259 -0.07 -21.42 -8.30
C ILE A 259 0.14 -19.92 -8.49
N ILE A 260 -0.26 -19.41 -9.65
CA ILE A 260 -0.29 -17.99 -9.96
C ILE A 260 -1.74 -17.55 -10.01
N THR A 261 -2.09 -16.47 -9.30
CA THR A 261 -3.37 -15.78 -9.50
C THR A 261 -3.11 -14.42 -10.12
N LEU A 262 -3.67 -14.19 -11.29
CA LEU A 262 -3.62 -12.91 -12.00
C LEU A 262 -4.92 -12.16 -11.75
N HIS A 263 -4.81 -10.90 -11.30
CA HIS A 263 -5.93 -10.04 -10.99
C HIS A 263 -6.08 -8.95 -12.04
N PHE A 264 -7.30 -8.80 -12.56
CA PHE A 264 -7.64 -7.85 -13.61
C PHE A 264 -8.91 -7.09 -13.26
N ALA A 265 -8.97 -5.83 -13.66
CA ALA A 265 -10.21 -5.06 -13.71
C ALA A 265 -10.16 -4.12 -14.91
N SER A 266 -11.25 -4.05 -15.66
CA SER A 266 -11.42 -3.01 -16.68
C SER A 266 -11.76 -1.70 -15.97
N LEU A 267 -10.78 -0.81 -15.84
CA LEU A 267 -10.98 0.47 -15.15
C LEU A 267 -11.58 1.48 -16.12
N LYS A 268 -12.77 1.98 -15.77
CA LYS A 268 -13.32 3.21 -16.36
C LYS A 268 -13.24 4.30 -15.30
N GLU A 269 -13.13 5.53 -15.78
CA GLU A 269 -13.29 6.67 -14.90
C GLU A 269 -14.73 6.70 -14.36
N ALA A 270 -14.83 6.85 -13.03
CA ALA A 270 -16.12 7.16 -12.43
C ALA A 270 -16.62 8.48 -13.01
N ALA A 271 -17.91 8.57 -13.34
CA ALA A 271 -18.52 9.83 -13.71
C ALA A 271 -18.20 10.86 -12.62
N ALA A 272 -17.75 12.05 -13.04
CA ALA A 272 -17.42 13.12 -12.11
C ALA A 272 -18.60 13.40 -11.17
N LEU A 273 -18.42 13.06 -9.88
CA LEU A 273 -19.39 13.45 -8.88
C LEU A 273 -19.33 14.98 -8.70
N VAL A 274 -20.47 15.59 -8.40
CA VAL A 274 -20.63 17.05 -8.24
C VAL A 274 -19.60 17.66 -7.26
N TYR A 275 -19.05 16.85 -6.37
CA TYR A 275 -18.04 17.24 -5.38
C TYR A 275 -16.62 16.78 -5.71
N ASN A 276 -16.39 16.15 -6.85
CA ASN A 276 -15.06 15.77 -7.27
C ASN A 276 -14.36 16.97 -7.93
N LEU A 277 -13.69 17.78 -7.12
CA LEU A 277 -12.93 18.96 -7.57
C LEU A 277 -11.78 18.61 -8.52
N SER A 278 -11.46 17.32 -8.68
CA SER A 278 -10.41 16.84 -9.56
C SER A 278 -10.88 16.43 -10.95
N ALA A 279 -12.16 16.36 -11.19
CA ALA A 279 -12.72 16.06 -12.53
C ALA A 279 -12.66 17.30 -13.42
N HIS A 280 -11.47 17.62 -13.89
CA HIS A 280 -11.28 18.64 -14.93
C HIS A 280 -11.17 17.94 -16.28
N GLY A 281 -12.26 17.96 -17.02
CA GLY A 281 -12.33 17.53 -18.40
C GLY A 281 -13.16 16.25 -18.58
N ALA A 282 -14.05 16.29 -19.58
CA ALA A 282 -14.68 15.06 -20.07
C ALA A 282 -13.58 14.21 -20.69
N ASP A 283 -13.26 13.08 -20.05
CA ASP A 283 -12.31 12.15 -20.60
C ASP A 283 -12.81 11.65 -21.95
N LYS A 284 -11.92 11.70 -22.93
CA LYS A 284 -12.15 11.00 -24.17
C LYS A 284 -12.35 9.53 -23.82
N LYS A 285 -13.51 8.98 -24.19
CA LYS A 285 -13.79 7.56 -24.11
C LYS A 285 -12.61 6.81 -24.74
N ASP A 286 -11.81 6.16 -23.92
CA ASP A 286 -10.87 5.14 -24.43
C ASP A 286 -11.71 3.88 -24.70
N ASP A 287 -12.38 3.88 -25.85
CA ASP A 287 -13.34 2.85 -26.26
C ASP A 287 -12.62 1.59 -26.80
N THR A 288 -11.29 1.53 -26.66
CA THR A 288 -10.52 0.42 -27.14
C THR A 288 -10.56 -0.74 -26.13
N ALA A 289 -11.38 -1.75 -26.46
CA ALA A 289 -11.34 -3.03 -25.76
C ALA A 289 -9.89 -3.53 -25.70
N SER A 290 -9.44 -3.87 -24.50
CA SER A 290 -8.11 -4.44 -24.25
C SER A 290 -8.20 -5.95 -24.35
N VAL A 291 -7.81 -6.50 -25.51
CA VAL A 291 -7.80 -7.95 -25.77
C VAL A 291 -6.36 -8.42 -25.89
N PHE A 292 -5.98 -9.43 -25.12
CA PHE A 292 -4.62 -9.97 -25.13
C PHE A 292 -4.60 -11.45 -24.72
N ASP A 293 -3.55 -12.15 -25.15
CA ASP A 293 -3.25 -13.49 -24.66
C ASP A 293 -2.33 -13.41 -23.45
N VAL A 294 -2.46 -14.37 -22.52
CA VAL A 294 -1.48 -14.59 -21.45
C VAL A 294 -0.80 -15.93 -21.67
N VAL A 295 0.52 -15.90 -21.67
CA VAL A 295 1.39 -17.07 -21.86
C VAL A 295 2.27 -17.23 -20.63
N VAL A 296 2.26 -18.41 -20.00
CA VAL A 296 3.10 -18.73 -18.85
C VAL A 296 4.07 -19.84 -19.24
N ASN A 297 5.37 -19.58 -19.14
CA ASN A 297 6.44 -20.53 -19.50
C ASN A 297 6.24 -21.15 -20.90
N GLY A 298 5.76 -20.37 -21.87
CA GLY A 298 5.52 -20.80 -23.26
C GLY A 298 4.16 -21.45 -23.52
N GLU A 299 3.36 -21.72 -22.50
CA GLU A 299 1.99 -22.24 -22.62
C GLU A 299 0.97 -21.09 -22.57
N LYS A 300 0.06 -21.06 -23.56
CA LYS A 300 -1.04 -20.09 -23.58
C LYS A 300 -2.10 -20.50 -22.56
N VAL A 301 -2.25 -19.71 -21.51
CA VAL A 301 -3.16 -19.97 -20.38
C VAL A 301 -4.44 -19.14 -20.43
N LEU A 302 -4.41 -17.98 -21.08
CA LEU A 302 -5.59 -17.18 -21.40
C LEU A 302 -5.50 -16.78 -22.88
N GLU A 303 -6.57 -17.05 -23.62
CA GLU A 303 -6.68 -16.70 -25.04
C GLU A 303 -7.72 -15.61 -25.24
N GLN A 304 -7.35 -14.56 -26.00
CA GLN A 304 -8.20 -13.41 -26.31
C GLN A 304 -8.91 -12.84 -25.07
N PHE A 305 -8.19 -12.80 -23.96
CA PHE A 305 -8.77 -12.33 -22.68
C PHE A 305 -9.08 -10.84 -22.72
N ASN A 306 -10.28 -10.49 -22.26
CA ASN A 306 -10.73 -9.12 -22.09
C ASN A 306 -11.44 -8.98 -20.74
N ALA A 307 -10.88 -8.20 -19.81
CA ALA A 307 -11.47 -7.98 -18.49
C ALA A 307 -12.85 -7.30 -18.57
N ALA A 308 -13.10 -6.49 -19.63
CA ALA A 308 -14.38 -5.78 -19.80
C ALA A 308 -15.56 -6.72 -20.10
N ASP A 309 -15.31 -7.95 -20.58
CA ASP A 309 -16.37 -8.95 -20.82
C ASP A 309 -17.05 -9.40 -19.51
N TYR A 310 -16.38 -9.24 -18.37
CA TYR A 310 -16.90 -9.53 -17.03
C TYR A 310 -17.62 -8.32 -16.41
N GLY A 311 -17.48 -7.15 -17.01
CA GLY A 311 -18.03 -5.90 -16.53
C GLY A 311 -16.94 -4.86 -16.22
N VAL A 312 -17.38 -3.61 -16.18
CA VAL A 312 -16.50 -2.48 -15.86
C VAL A 312 -16.37 -2.34 -14.35
N SER A 313 -15.19 -1.96 -13.88
CA SER A 313 -14.84 -1.87 -12.45
C SER A 313 -15.29 -3.13 -11.70
N ARG A 314 -14.95 -4.30 -12.25
CA ARG A 314 -15.26 -5.60 -11.64
C ARG A 314 -13.99 -6.41 -11.52
N ALA A 315 -13.80 -7.00 -10.35
CA ALA A 315 -12.69 -7.91 -10.06
C ALA A 315 -12.79 -9.20 -10.89
N VAL A 316 -11.70 -9.55 -11.55
CA VAL A 316 -11.54 -10.81 -12.28
C VAL A 316 -10.24 -11.45 -11.86
N ALA A 317 -10.29 -12.60 -11.20
CA ALA A 317 -9.12 -13.38 -10.83
C ALA A 317 -9.00 -14.64 -11.72
N LYS A 318 -7.80 -14.93 -12.21
CA LYS A 318 -7.49 -16.11 -13.00
C LYS A 318 -6.39 -16.91 -12.33
N ARG A 319 -6.75 -18.09 -11.86
CA ARG A 319 -5.84 -19.00 -11.15
C ARG A 319 -5.23 -20.01 -12.14
N ILE A 320 -3.92 -20.12 -12.14
CA ILE A 320 -3.14 -20.91 -13.09
C ILE A 320 -2.20 -21.81 -12.30
N HIS A 321 -2.17 -23.09 -12.63
CA HIS A 321 -1.19 -24.05 -12.13
C HIS A 321 -0.04 -24.14 -13.12
N VAL A 322 1.17 -23.98 -12.65
CA VAL A 322 2.37 -23.97 -13.49
C VAL A 322 3.51 -24.72 -12.83
N GLN A 323 4.34 -25.38 -13.62
CA GLN A 323 5.56 -26.00 -13.16
C GLN A 323 6.78 -25.23 -13.65
N ALA A 324 7.61 -24.74 -12.71
CA ALA A 324 8.94 -24.23 -13.01
C ALA A 324 9.92 -25.42 -13.09
N LYS A 325 10.72 -25.50 -14.15
CA LYS A 325 11.68 -26.57 -14.39
C LYS A 325 12.99 -26.01 -14.93
N GLN A 326 14.09 -26.70 -14.66
CA GLN A 326 15.41 -26.42 -15.25
C GLN A 326 15.91 -24.99 -15.02
N GLY A 327 15.52 -24.40 -13.88
CA GLY A 327 15.90 -23.05 -13.51
C GLY A 327 15.27 -21.93 -14.33
N GLN A 328 14.22 -22.22 -15.12
CA GLN A 328 13.56 -21.21 -15.97
C GLN A 328 12.73 -20.20 -15.17
N GLY A 329 12.37 -20.52 -13.90
CA GLY A 329 11.48 -19.69 -13.10
C GLY A 329 10.06 -19.61 -13.66
N LEU A 330 9.42 -18.47 -13.46
CA LEU A 330 8.09 -18.12 -13.99
C LEU A 330 8.21 -16.91 -14.91
N ASP A 331 7.79 -17.06 -16.17
CA ASP A 331 7.72 -16.00 -17.17
C ASP A 331 6.27 -15.86 -17.63
N VAL A 332 5.56 -14.87 -17.08
CA VAL A 332 4.16 -14.55 -17.40
C VAL A 332 4.16 -13.44 -18.44
N ARG A 333 3.87 -13.73 -19.69
CA ARG A 333 3.87 -12.79 -20.82
C ARG A 333 2.47 -12.37 -21.20
N PHE A 334 2.34 -11.12 -21.58
CA PHE A 334 1.09 -10.50 -22.01
C PHE A 334 1.23 -10.07 -23.47
N ASN A 335 0.57 -10.79 -24.39
CA ASN A 335 0.68 -10.54 -25.83
C ASN A 335 -0.55 -9.76 -26.33
N PRO A 336 -0.41 -8.49 -26.70
CA PRO A 336 -1.56 -7.68 -27.12
C PRO A 336 -2.12 -8.15 -28.46
N ILE A 337 -3.44 -8.24 -28.56
CA ILE A 337 -4.19 -8.48 -29.81
C ILE A 337 -4.87 -7.19 -30.24
N LYS A 338 -5.50 -6.50 -29.28
CA LYS A 338 -6.16 -5.20 -29.49
C LYS A 338 -6.05 -4.37 -28.23
N GLY A 339 -5.73 -3.09 -28.39
CA GLY A 339 -5.58 -2.17 -27.24
C GLY A 339 -4.35 -2.47 -26.39
N LYS A 340 -4.48 -2.37 -25.09
CA LYS A 340 -3.38 -2.44 -24.12
C LYS A 340 -3.44 -3.74 -23.32
N THR A 341 -2.30 -4.34 -23.02
CA THR A 341 -2.20 -5.35 -21.97
C THR A 341 -2.35 -4.68 -20.60
N MET A 342 -2.77 -5.43 -19.58
CA MET A 342 -2.94 -4.90 -18.23
C MET A 342 -2.73 -5.97 -17.17
N LEU A 343 -2.33 -5.52 -15.96
CA LEU A 343 -2.30 -6.32 -14.74
C LEU A 343 -2.55 -5.42 -13.55
N ASN A 344 -3.49 -5.80 -12.69
CA ASN A 344 -3.80 -5.06 -11.46
C ASN A 344 -3.03 -5.61 -10.26
N ALA A 345 -2.96 -6.94 -10.13
CA ALA A 345 -2.17 -7.58 -9.08
C ALA A 345 -1.80 -9.02 -9.48
N ILE A 346 -0.85 -9.58 -8.77
CA ILE A 346 -0.41 -10.98 -8.94
C ILE A 346 -0.10 -11.61 -7.60
N GLU A 347 -0.55 -12.85 -7.45
CA GLU A 347 -0.16 -13.74 -6.36
C GLU A 347 0.63 -14.92 -6.91
N ILE A 348 1.66 -15.35 -6.19
CA ILE A 348 2.44 -16.54 -6.53
C ILE A 348 2.65 -17.35 -5.25
N TYR A 349 2.23 -18.59 -5.28
CA TYR A 349 2.44 -19.55 -4.19
C TYR A 349 3.19 -20.78 -4.68
N LYS A 350 4.09 -21.29 -3.86
CA LYS A 350 4.67 -22.61 -4.05
C LYS A 350 3.71 -23.66 -3.48
N ARG A 351 3.43 -24.71 -4.25
CA ARG A 351 2.59 -25.83 -3.84
C ARG A 351 3.33 -26.86 -3.00
#